data_0c3d77d2b6435dcfe80ca8865268e6df
#
_entry.id   0c3d77d2b6435dcfe80ca8865268e6df
#
_cell.length_a   1.000
_cell.length_b   1.000
_cell.length_c   1.000
_cell.angle_alpha   90.00
_cell.angle_beta   90.00
_cell.angle_gamma   90.00
#
_symmetry.space_group_name_H-M   'P 1'
#
loop_
_entity.id
_entity.type
_entity.pdbx_description
1 polymer ?
#
loop_
_entity_poly.entity_id
_entity_poly.type
_entity_poly.pdbx_seq_one_letter_code
_entity_poly.pdbx_strand_id
1 'polypeptide(L)'
;MRRWQRARIGELWQLDASPHRWFPHSKLTFPMLNMLDDCSRLFTGSKLYERELLLSYFDFLPAAFLAHGRPLQLYVDYHSIFFTHDPDALTQLGWALQFYDISLRYAPTPQAKGKVEREHQFWQGRLPAYFASEKISEMAEANRHIDALRHHRNHKEVHRELRQTPQRAWNHAQKENRSVLRLAPRCPWWAYVWSVRTPLKVGTDGRVPIGTQRLRIEKPPGTKVVLCLHPSGHYSVLAAAPDPQELPALLFTNHPK
;
A
#
# COMPACT_ATOMS: atom_id res chain seq x y z
N MET A 1 -30.14 -5.47 -11.27
CA MET A 1 -28.83 -5.88 -11.85
C MET A 1 -27.95 -6.51 -10.78
N ARG A 2 -27.57 -7.78 -10.91
CA ARG A 2 -26.72 -8.45 -9.90
C ARG A 2 -25.32 -7.83 -9.97
N ARG A 3 -24.82 -7.23 -8.90
CA ARG A 3 -23.49 -6.62 -8.90
C ARG A 3 -22.44 -7.71 -9.11
N TRP A 4 -21.52 -7.44 -10.01
CA TRP A 4 -20.40 -8.33 -10.28
C TRP A 4 -19.57 -8.57 -8.99
N GLN A 5 -19.26 -9.81 -8.69
CA GLN A 5 -18.48 -10.25 -7.54
C GLN A 5 -17.59 -11.41 -7.97
N ARG A 6 -16.34 -11.40 -7.54
CA ARG A 6 -15.42 -12.52 -7.77
C ARG A 6 -15.86 -13.76 -6.99
N ALA A 7 -15.60 -14.92 -7.56
CA ALA A 7 -16.00 -16.18 -6.98
C ALA A 7 -15.02 -16.68 -5.90
N ARG A 8 -13.76 -16.28 -5.99
CA ARG A 8 -12.67 -16.74 -5.12
C ARG A 8 -12.01 -15.58 -4.40
N ILE A 9 -11.61 -15.81 -3.15
CA ILE A 9 -10.80 -14.85 -2.38
C ILE A 9 -9.41 -14.73 -3.01
N GLY A 10 -8.88 -13.50 -3.03
CA GLY A 10 -7.60 -13.19 -3.64
C GLY A 10 -7.62 -13.04 -5.16
N GLU A 11 -8.76 -13.22 -5.86
CA GLU A 11 -8.82 -12.91 -7.30
C GLU A 11 -8.64 -11.42 -7.57
N LEU A 12 -9.29 -10.59 -6.76
CA LEU A 12 -9.27 -9.14 -6.91
C LEU A 12 -9.41 -8.47 -5.55
N TRP A 13 -8.49 -7.60 -5.22
CA TRP A 13 -8.65 -6.67 -4.11
C TRP A 13 -8.87 -5.27 -4.64
N GLN A 14 -9.86 -4.57 -4.10
CA GLN A 14 -10.13 -3.17 -4.45
C GLN A 14 -9.35 -2.28 -3.50
N LEU A 15 -8.53 -1.39 -4.04
CA LEU A 15 -7.72 -0.42 -3.30
C LEU A 15 -8.14 0.99 -3.70
N ASP A 16 -8.34 1.84 -2.72
CA ASP A 16 -8.71 3.24 -2.94
C ASP A 16 -8.25 4.14 -1.79
N ALA A 17 -8.01 5.40 -2.10
CA ALA A 17 -7.73 6.45 -1.13
C ALA A 17 -8.99 7.31 -0.92
N SER A 18 -9.29 7.62 0.34
CA SER A 18 -10.40 8.48 0.72
C SER A 18 -9.89 9.69 1.50
N PRO A 19 -9.64 10.82 0.83
CA PRO A 19 -9.33 12.06 1.53
C PRO A 19 -10.57 12.60 2.25
N HIS A 20 -10.45 12.82 3.56
CA HIS A 20 -11.55 13.32 4.39
C HIS A 20 -11.03 14.06 5.62
N ARG A 21 -11.90 14.86 6.27
CA ARG A 21 -11.63 15.49 7.56
C ARG A 21 -11.93 14.50 8.70
N TRP A 22 -10.95 13.67 9.01
CA TRP A 22 -11.12 12.62 10.00
C TRP A 22 -11.12 13.15 11.45
N PHE A 23 -10.30 14.18 11.71
CA PHE A 23 -10.15 14.76 13.04
C PHE A 23 -11.05 16.00 13.19
N PRO A 24 -12.02 16.01 14.12
CA PRO A 24 -12.99 17.10 14.26
C PRO A 24 -12.37 18.46 14.58
N HIS A 25 -11.22 18.46 15.28
CA HIS A 25 -10.48 19.66 15.66
C HIS A 25 -9.58 20.19 14.53
N SER A 26 -9.42 19.45 13.43
CA SER A 26 -8.57 19.84 12.31
C SER A 26 -9.40 20.19 11.07
N LYS A 27 -8.99 21.28 10.38
CA LYS A 27 -9.53 21.63 9.06
C LYS A 27 -8.85 20.86 7.92
N LEU A 28 -7.78 20.14 8.21
CA LEU A 28 -7.00 19.40 7.23
C LEU A 28 -7.73 18.12 6.82
N THR A 29 -7.54 17.74 5.58
CA THR A 29 -7.96 16.45 5.04
C THR A 29 -6.76 15.51 4.98
N PHE A 30 -6.98 14.26 5.36
CA PHE A 30 -5.97 13.21 5.30
C PHE A 30 -6.48 12.03 4.47
N PRO A 31 -5.66 11.42 3.61
CA PRO A 31 -6.05 10.24 2.87
C PRO A 31 -6.08 9.01 3.77
N MET A 32 -7.15 8.25 3.69
CA MET A 32 -7.28 6.91 4.27
C MET A 32 -7.19 5.89 3.15
N LEU A 33 -6.15 5.09 3.13
CA LEU A 33 -6.05 3.95 2.22
C LEU A 33 -6.93 2.83 2.77
N ASN A 34 -7.82 2.33 1.92
CA ASN A 34 -8.67 1.19 2.20
C ASN A 34 -8.47 0.12 1.13
N MET A 35 -8.38 -1.13 1.57
CA MET A 35 -8.30 -2.26 0.66
C MET A 35 -9.19 -3.40 1.14
N LEU A 36 -9.96 -3.97 0.23
CA LEU A 36 -10.87 -5.05 0.52
C LEU A 36 -10.85 -6.15 -0.56
N ASP A 37 -11.04 -7.38 -0.14
CA ASP A 37 -11.24 -8.51 -1.03
C ASP A 37 -12.64 -8.46 -1.68
N ASP A 38 -12.69 -8.57 -3.00
CA ASP A 38 -13.95 -8.44 -3.75
C ASP A 38 -14.92 -9.60 -3.49
N CYS A 39 -14.43 -10.78 -3.20
CA CYS A 39 -15.24 -11.96 -2.93
C CYS A 39 -15.88 -11.91 -1.54
N SER A 40 -15.09 -11.75 -0.50
CA SER A 40 -15.49 -11.87 0.90
C SER A 40 -15.87 -10.55 1.57
N ARG A 41 -15.55 -9.41 0.95
CA ARG A 41 -15.63 -8.07 1.56
C ARG A 41 -14.74 -7.89 2.78
N LEU A 42 -13.80 -8.79 3.00
CA LEU A 42 -12.83 -8.64 4.08
C LEU A 42 -11.95 -7.40 3.82
N PHE A 43 -11.88 -6.51 4.78
CA PHE A 43 -10.88 -5.45 4.77
C PHE A 43 -9.51 -6.05 5.02
N THR A 44 -8.68 -6.07 4.00
CA THR A 44 -7.29 -6.52 4.09
C THR A 44 -6.35 -5.42 4.60
N GLY A 45 -6.81 -4.17 4.57
CA GLY A 45 -6.10 -3.04 5.15
C GLY A 45 -6.96 -1.78 5.23
N SER A 46 -6.70 -0.95 6.24
CA SER A 46 -7.23 0.42 6.38
C SER A 46 -6.24 1.24 7.21
N LYS A 47 -5.75 2.36 6.68
CA LYS A 47 -4.76 3.19 7.37
C LYS A 47 -4.81 4.64 6.90
N LEU A 48 -4.71 5.58 7.84
CA LEU A 48 -4.57 7.01 7.59
C LEU A 48 -3.10 7.37 7.34
N TYR A 49 -2.89 8.32 6.44
CA TYR A 49 -1.60 8.91 6.13
C TYR A 49 -1.69 10.45 6.11
N GLU A 50 -0.59 11.13 6.33
CA GLU A 50 -0.54 12.59 6.21
C GLU A 50 -0.75 13.03 4.76
N ARG A 51 -0.24 12.27 3.82
CA ARG A 51 -0.34 12.52 2.38
C ARG A 51 -0.47 11.22 1.60
N GLU A 52 -1.13 11.27 0.46
CA GLU A 52 -1.16 10.19 -0.50
C GLU A 52 0.10 10.22 -1.36
N LEU A 53 1.12 9.49 -0.93
CA LEU A 53 2.42 9.39 -1.58
C LEU A 53 2.75 7.93 -1.90
N LEU A 54 3.69 7.71 -2.80
CA LEU A 54 4.19 6.37 -3.11
C LEU A 54 4.70 5.63 -1.86
N LEU A 55 5.33 6.35 -0.92
CA LEU A 55 5.75 5.79 0.38
C LEU A 55 4.58 5.26 1.22
N SER A 56 3.40 5.90 1.14
CA SER A 56 2.20 5.43 1.84
C SER A 56 1.76 4.06 1.32
N TYR A 57 1.82 3.85 0.01
CA TYR A 57 1.53 2.56 -0.61
C TYR A 57 2.60 1.51 -0.32
N PHE A 58 3.87 1.91 -0.26
CA PHE A 58 4.98 1.02 0.09
C PHE A 58 4.99 0.60 1.56
N ASP A 59 4.34 1.36 2.44
CA ASP A 59 4.06 0.95 3.81
C ASP A 59 2.80 0.06 3.91
N PHE A 60 1.74 0.43 3.21
CA PHE A 60 0.42 -0.18 3.31
C PHE A 60 0.33 -1.58 2.69
N LEU A 61 0.77 -1.72 1.42
CA LEU A 61 0.59 -2.95 0.65
C LEU A 61 1.37 -4.14 1.21
N PRO A 62 2.68 -4.00 1.53
CA PRO A 62 3.44 -5.12 2.08
C PRO A 62 2.87 -5.64 3.41
N ALA A 63 2.38 -4.74 4.27
CA ALA A 63 1.76 -5.12 5.54
C ALA A 63 0.50 -5.98 5.32
N ALA A 64 -0.35 -5.58 4.36
CA ALA A 64 -1.55 -6.34 4.01
C ALA A 64 -1.21 -7.70 3.35
N PHE A 65 -0.19 -7.73 2.47
CA PHE A 65 0.23 -8.98 1.81
C PHE A 65 0.85 -9.97 2.80
N LEU A 66 1.59 -9.50 3.79
CA LEU A 66 2.13 -10.36 4.85
C LEU A 66 1.02 -10.94 5.75
N ALA A 67 -0.01 -10.14 6.02
CA ALA A 67 -1.11 -10.57 6.90
C ALA A 67 -2.09 -11.54 6.24
N HIS A 68 -2.34 -11.37 4.93
CA HIS A 68 -3.45 -12.06 4.25
C HIS A 68 -3.01 -12.87 3.02
N GLY A 69 -1.74 -12.85 2.64
CA GLY A 69 -1.27 -13.32 1.33
C GLY A 69 -1.47 -12.23 0.26
N ARG A 70 -0.95 -12.47 -0.94
CA ARG A 70 -1.05 -11.57 -2.08
C ARG A 70 -2.15 -11.98 -3.06
N PRO A 71 -2.95 -11.03 -3.59
CA PRO A 71 -3.98 -11.31 -4.57
C PRO A 71 -3.38 -11.55 -5.97
N LEU A 72 -4.22 -11.95 -6.93
CA LEU A 72 -3.86 -11.95 -8.34
C LEU A 72 -3.86 -10.54 -8.92
N GLN A 73 -4.85 -9.72 -8.51
CA GLN A 73 -5.06 -8.39 -9.09
C GLN A 73 -5.40 -7.35 -8.01
N LEU A 74 -4.90 -6.13 -8.21
CA LEU A 74 -5.40 -4.93 -7.52
C LEU A 74 -6.27 -4.12 -8.49
N TYR A 75 -7.45 -3.71 -8.04
CA TYR A 75 -8.37 -2.85 -8.75
C TYR A 75 -8.24 -1.42 -8.23
N VAL A 76 -7.73 -0.54 -9.06
CA VAL A 76 -7.33 0.83 -8.74
C VAL A 76 -7.93 1.82 -9.75
N ASP A 77 -7.82 3.12 -9.47
CA ASP A 77 -8.10 4.18 -10.46
C ASP A 77 -6.87 4.49 -11.33
N TYR A 78 -7.02 5.48 -12.22
CA TYR A 78 -5.94 5.99 -13.08
C TYR A 78 -5.07 7.04 -12.38
N HIS A 79 -4.84 6.93 -11.08
CA HIS A 79 -3.93 7.82 -10.38
C HIS A 79 -2.49 7.60 -10.86
N SER A 80 -1.70 8.69 -10.95
CA SER A 80 -0.32 8.66 -11.47
C SER A 80 0.64 7.74 -10.70
N ILE A 81 0.32 7.34 -9.49
CA ILE A 81 1.07 6.35 -8.71
C ILE A 81 0.95 4.95 -9.34
N PHE A 82 -0.19 4.64 -9.95
CA PHE A 82 -0.47 3.35 -10.59
C PHE A 82 -0.28 3.37 -12.09
N PHE A 83 -0.50 4.51 -12.73
CA PHE A 83 -0.64 4.63 -14.18
C PHE A 83 0.40 5.57 -14.77
N THR A 84 0.94 5.18 -15.93
CA THR A 84 1.75 6.03 -16.81
C THR A 84 1.15 6.00 -18.21
N HIS A 85 1.26 7.10 -18.96
CA HIS A 85 0.79 7.20 -20.34
C HIS A 85 1.68 6.44 -21.34
N ASP A 86 2.89 6.08 -20.94
CA ASP A 86 3.78 5.22 -21.74
C ASP A 86 3.41 3.75 -21.48
N PRO A 87 2.91 3.02 -22.50
CA PRO A 87 2.51 1.63 -22.32
C PRO A 87 3.66 0.68 -22.02
N ASP A 88 4.90 1.06 -22.37
CA ASP A 88 6.10 0.25 -22.15
C ASP A 88 6.80 0.59 -20.82
N ALA A 89 6.33 1.64 -20.12
CA ALA A 89 6.88 2.04 -18.83
C ALA A 89 6.00 1.57 -17.66
N LEU A 90 6.68 1.24 -16.57
CA LEU A 90 6.03 0.96 -15.29
C LEU A 90 6.31 2.07 -14.30
N THR A 91 5.30 2.45 -13.51
CA THR A 91 5.56 3.22 -12.29
C THR A 91 6.38 2.39 -11.32
N GLN A 92 7.03 3.03 -10.33
CA GLN A 92 7.78 2.28 -9.31
C GLN A 92 6.87 1.31 -8.54
N LEU A 93 5.60 1.68 -8.32
CA LEU A 93 4.61 0.80 -7.70
C LEU A 93 4.21 -0.33 -8.65
N GLY A 94 3.99 -0.03 -9.93
CA GLY A 94 3.69 -1.04 -10.94
C GLY A 94 4.78 -2.10 -11.03
N TRP A 95 6.05 -1.68 -11.01
CA TRP A 95 7.19 -2.59 -10.98
C TRP A 95 7.21 -3.45 -9.69
N ALA A 96 6.97 -2.86 -8.52
CA ALA A 96 6.92 -3.59 -7.26
C ALA A 96 5.79 -4.64 -7.26
N LEU A 97 4.63 -4.32 -7.80
CA LEU A 97 3.52 -5.26 -7.93
C LEU A 97 3.83 -6.38 -8.93
N GLN A 98 4.44 -6.05 -10.07
CA GLN A 98 4.87 -7.04 -11.05
C GLN A 98 5.90 -8.01 -10.46
N PHE A 99 6.84 -7.53 -9.65
CA PHE A 99 7.81 -8.37 -8.94
C PHE A 99 7.12 -9.46 -8.08
N TYR A 100 5.95 -9.16 -7.55
CA TYR A 100 5.12 -10.10 -6.78
C TYR A 100 4.02 -10.76 -7.61
N ASP A 101 4.06 -10.73 -8.94
CA ASP A 101 3.05 -11.25 -9.89
C ASP A 101 1.64 -10.74 -9.56
N ILE A 102 1.50 -9.49 -9.20
CA ILE A 102 0.22 -8.85 -8.95
C ILE A 102 -0.05 -7.91 -10.12
N SER A 103 -1.10 -8.18 -10.88
CA SER A 103 -1.48 -7.32 -11.99
C SER A 103 -2.38 -6.16 -11.53
N LEU A 104 -2.23 -5.00 -12.18
CA LEU A 104 -3.14 -3.87 -12.00
C LEU A 104 -4.32 -4.01 -12.95
N ARG A 105 -5.52 -3.72 -12.43
CA ARG A 105 -6.74 -3.55 -13.20
C ARG A 105 -7.30 -2.17 -12.90
N TYR A 106 -7.54 -1.40 -13.94
CA TYR A 106 -8.02 -0.03 -13.81
C TYR A 106 -9.53 0.05 -13.87
N ALA A 107 -10.11 0.88 -13.02
CA ALA A 107 -11.53 1.17 -13.02
C ALA A 107 -11.85 2.11 -14.21
N PRO A 108 -12.73 1.73 -15.14
CA PRO A 108 -13.06 2.57 -16.30
C PRO A 108 -13.79 3.86 -15.91
N THR A 109 -14.46 3.87 -14.77
CA THR A 109 -15.14 5.03 -14.19
C THR A 109 -15.02 4.98 -12.67
N PRO A 110 -15.12 6.13 -11.96
CA PRO A 110 -15.16 6.15 -10.50
C PRO A 110 -16.26 5.23 -9.94
N GLN A 111 -17.45 5.23 -10.54
CA GLN A 111 -18.59 4.41 -10.11
C GLN A 111 -18.32 2.90 -10.19
N ALA A 112 -17.36 2.47 -11.00
CA ALA A 112 -16.97 1.07 -11.10
C ALA A 112 -16.35 0.53 -9.79
N LYS A 113 -15.84 1.41 -8.90
CA LYS A 113 -15.32 1.09 -7.56
C LYS A 113 -16.37 1.18 -6.44
N GLY A 114 -17.65 1.18 -6.75
CA GLY A 114 -18.76 1.41 -5.81
C GLY A 114 -18.82 0.48 -4.58
N LYS A 115 -17.96 -0.55 -4.47
CA LYS A 115 -17.84 -1.38 -3.26
C LYS A 115 -16.94 -0.67 -2.25
N VAL A 116 -15.72 -0.29 -2.64
CA VAL A 116 -14.81 0.43 -1.75
C VAL A 116 -15.32 1.83 -1.42
N GLU A 117 -16.00 2.51 -2.35
CA GLU A 117 -16.63 3.80 -2.10
C GLU A 117 -17.68 3.73 -0.97
N ARG A 118 -18.51 2.67 -0.93
CA ARG A 118 -19.47 2.47 0.16
C ARG A 118 -18.78 2.25 1.50
N GLU A 119 -17.68 1.56 1.50
CA GLU A 119 -16.90 1.37 2.71
C GLU A 119 -16.22 2.67 3.14
N HIS A 120 -15.86 3.56 2.19
CA HIS A 120 -15.43 4.93 2.53
C HIS A 120 -16.52 5.71 3.23
N GLN A 121 -17.76 5.67 2.69
CA GLN A 121 -18.93 6.31 3.35
C GLN A 121 -19.18 5.76 4.75
N PHE A 122 -19.00 4.46 4.94
CA PHE A 122 -19.08 3.82 6.25
C PHE A 122 -18.07 4.41 7.25
N TRP A 123 -16.80 4.54 6.85
CA TRP A 123 -15.76 5.11 7.69
C TRP A 123 -15.96 6.60 7.91
N GLN A 124 -16.30 7.36 6.86
CA GLN A 124 -16.58 8.79 6.95
C GLN A 124 -17.74 9.12 7.88
N GLY A 125 -18.76 8.27 7.92
CA GLY A 125 -19.91 8.44 8.82
C GLY A 125 -19.63 8.08 10.27
N ARG A 126 -18.54 7.35 10.58
CA ARG A 126 -18.28 6.84 11.95
C ARG A 126 -17.03 7.42 12.60
N LEU A 127 -15.91 7.43 11.86
CA LEU A 127 -14.62 7.78 12.47
C LEU A 127 -14.53 9.18 13.03
N PRO A 128 -15.06 10.24 12.38
CA PRO A 128 -14.97 11.60 12.95
C PRO A 128 -15.68 11.72 14.31
N ALA A 129 -16.89 11.15 14.43
CA ALA A 129 -17.63 11.15 15.68
C ALA A 129 -16.94 10.28 16.75
N TYR A 130 -16.41 9.13 16.36
CA TYR A 130 -15.66 8.25 17.25
C TYR A 130 -14.38 8.92 17.75
N PHE A 131 -13.59 9.55 16.87
CA PHE A 131 -12.37 10.27 17.27
C PHE A 131 -12.67 11.47 18.18
N ALA A 132 -13.82 12.13 17.98
CA ALA A 132 -14.26 13.18 18.88
C ALA A 132 -14.58 12.64 20.28
N SER A 133 -15.34 11.53 20.39
CA SER A 133 -15.72 10.94 21.67
C SER A 133 -14.52 10.40 22.46
N GLU A 134 -13.58 9.77 21.76
CA GLU A 134 -12.37 9.19 22.36
C GLU A 134 -11.23 10.21 22.50
N LYS A 135 -11.43 11.47 22.07
CA LYS A 135 -10.43 12.55 22.10
C LYS A 135 -9.14 12.22 21.32
N ILE A 136 -9.26 11.43 20.26
CA ILE A 136 -8.13 11.03 19.42
C ILE A 136 -7.73 12.20 18.52
N SER A 137 -6.48 12.64 18.61
CA SER A 137 -5.93 13.75 17.83
C SER A 137 -4.69 13.36 17.02
N GLU A 138 -4.02 12.30 17.42
CA GLU A 138 -2.76 11.87 16.83
C GLU A 138 -2.95 10.77 15.77
N MET A 139 -2.27 10.90 14.64
CA MET A 139 -2.36 9.95 13.51
C MET A 139 -2.00 8.52 13.91
N ALA A 140 -0.96 8.35 14.72
CA ALA A 140 -0.53 7.02 15.17
C ALA A 140 -1.56 6.34 16.06
N GLU A 141 -2.21 7.12 16.94
CA GLU A 141 -3.30 6.64 17.79
C GLU A 141 -4.54 6.31 16.96
N ALA A 142 -4.94 7.20 16.05
CA ALA A 142 -6.05 6.97 15.13
C ALA A 142 -5.88 5.66 14.35
N ASN A 143 -4.66 5.39 13.85
CA ASN A 143 -4.37 4.16 13.12
C ASN A 143 -4.49 2.90 13.99
N ARG A 144 -4.14 2.93 15.28
CA ARG A 144 -4.38 1.81 16.21
C ARG A 144 -5.87 1.54 16.38
N HIS A 145 -6.67 2.60 16.53
CA HIS A 145 -8.14 2.48 16.65
C HIS A 145 -8.79 2.01 15.34
N ILE A 146 -8.34 2.51 14.19
CA ILE A 146 -8.81 2.04 12.88
C ILE A 146 -8.55 0.54 12.72
N ASP A 147 -7.37 0.05 13.11
CA ASP A 147 -7.06 -1.38 13.02
C ASP A 147 -7.99 -2.23 13.90
N ALA A 148 -8.24 -1.80 15.14
CA ALA A 148 -9.19 -2.46 16.04
C ALA A 148 -10.64 -2.44 15.48
N LEU A 149 -11.09 -1.30 14.94
CA LEU A 149 -12.41 -1.17 14.35
C LEU A 149 -12.54 -1.98 13.05
N ARG A 150 -11.49 -2.03 12.22
CA ARG A 150 -11.41 -2.89 11.05
C ARG A 150 -11.52 -4.36 11.42
N HIS A 151 -10.79 -4.77 12.46
CA HIS A 151 -10.91 -6.13 13.01
C HIS A 151 -12.34 -6.43 13.49
N HIS A 152 -12.95 -5.51 14.25
CA HIS A 152 -14.33 -5.64 14.68
C HIS A 152 -15.28 -5.76 13.48
N ARG A 153 -15.13 -4.89 12.47
CA ARG A 153 -15.91 -4.91 11.23
C ARG A 153 -15.84 -6.25 10.53
N ASN A 154 -14.64 -6.80 10.38
CA ASN A 154 -14.43 -8.07 9.71
C ASN A 154 -15.04 -9.26 10.48
N HIS A 155 -15.01 -9.26 11.82
CA HIS A 155 -15.33 -10.44 12.63
C HIS A 155 -16.75 -10.40 13.24
N LYS A 156 -17.28 -9.22 13.50
CA LYS A 156 -18.53 -9.05 14.28
C LYS A 156 -19.67 -8.45 13.49
N GLU A 157 -19.42 -7.62 12.51
CA GLU A 157 -20.48 -6.97 11.75
C GLU A 157 -20.94 -7.84 10.57
N VAL A 158 -22.24 -8.06 10.46
CA VAL A 158 -22.84 -8.80 9.33
C VAL A 158 -22.89 -7.88 8.11
N HIS A 159 -22.25 -8.28 7.03
CA HIS A 159 -22.31 -7.57 5.76
C HIS A 159 -23.67 -7.83 5.09
N ARG A 160 -24.39 -6.76 4.75
CA ARG A 160 -25.77 -6.83 4.26
C ARG A 160 -25.95 -7.75 3.04
N GLU A 161 -25.04 -7.67 2.05
CA GLU A 161 -25.16 -8.48 0.82
C GLU A 161 -24.73 -9.94 1.05
N LEU A 162 -23.76 -10.18 1.95
CA LEU A 162 -23.26 -11.53 2.26
C LEU A 162 -24.11 -12.27 3.29
N ARG A 163 -24.91 -11.54 4.08
CA ARG A 163 -25.68 -12.04 5.22
C ARG A 163 -24.85 -12.80 6.26
N GLN A 164 -23.57 -12.51 6.31
CA GLN A 164 -22.57 -13.05 7.24
C GLN A 164 -21.44 -12.06 7.41
N THR A 165 -20.56 -12.29 8.38
CA THR A 165 -19.38 -11.43 8.56
C THR A 165 -18.37 -11.65 7.43
N PRO A 166 -17.59 -10.62 7.03
CA PRO A 166 -16.53 -10.77 6.03
C PRO A 166 -15.54 -11.90 6.35
N GLN A 167 -15.17 -12.03 7.63
CA GLN A 167 -14.26 -13.10 8.07
C GLN A 167 -14.87 -14.50 7.90
N ARG A 168 -16.16 -14.64 8.18
CA ARG A 168 -16.85 -15.91 7.96
C ARG A 168 -16.91 -16.27 6.47
N ALA A 169 -17.20 -15.28 5.61
CA ALA A 169 -17.16 -15.47 4.16
C ALA A 169 -15.79 -15.87 3.64
N TRP A 170 -14.73 -15.23 4.17
CA TRP A 170 -13.34 -15.57 3.86
C TRP A 170 -13.01 -17.01 4.27
N ASN A 171 -13.27 -17.37 5.51
CA ASN A 171 -12.99 -18.71 6.03
C ASN A 171 -13.77 -19.80 5.27
N HIS A 172 -15.02 -19.52 4.88
CA HIS A 172 -15.84 -20.43 4.08
C HIS A 172 -15.23 -20.64 2.68
N ALA A 173 -14.80 -19.57 2.03
CA ALA A 173 -14.12 -19.68 0.75
C ALA A 173 -12.81 -20.49 0.83
N GLN A 174 -12.05 -20.35 1.93
CA GLN A 174 -10.86 -21.18 2.16
C GLN A 174 -11.21 -22.67 2.30
N LYS A 175 -12.22 -23.00 3.10
CA LYS A 175 -12.67 -24.39 3.32
C LYS A 175 -13.18 -25.07 2.04
N GLU A 176 -13.79 -24.29 1.16
CA GLU A 176 -14.31 -24.76 -0.14
C GLU A 176 -13.26 -24.72 -1.27
N ASN A 177 -11.97 -24.57 -0.95
CA ASN A 177 -10.88 -24.43 -1.92
C ASN A 177 -11.11 -23.29 -2.94
N ARG A 178 -11.84 -22.26 -2.55
CA ARG A 178 -12.07 -21.03 -3.34
C ARG A 178 -11.10 -19.92 -2.93
N SER A 179 -9.82 -20.25 -2.90
CA SER A 179 -8.73 -19.28 -2.65
C SER A 179 -7.69 -19.36 -3.76
N VAL A 180 -7.26 -18.19 -4.21
CA VAL A 180 -6.11 -18.03 -5.12
C VAL A 180 -5.02 -17.16 -4.51
N LEU A 181 -5.11 -16.95 -3.21
CA LEU A 181 -4.09 -16.22 -2.46
C LEU A 181 -2.75 -16.94 -2.52
N ARG A 182 -1.69 -16.18 -2.64
CA ARG A 182 -0.33 -16.68 -2.69
C ARG A 182 0.45 -16.09 -1.52
N LEU A 183 1.46 -16.82 -1.05
CA LEU A 183 2.36 -16.29 -0.02
C LEU A 183 3.09 -15.04 -0.55
N ALA A 184 3.32 -14.10 0.35
CA ALA A 184 4.14 -12.92 0.11
C ALA A 184 5.38 -12.96 1.03
N PRO A 185 6.34 -13.86 0.78
CA PRO A 185 7.47 -14.03 1.66
C PRO A 185 8.37 -12.78 1.59
N ARG A 186 8.94 -12.42 2.72
CA ARG A 186 10.06 -11.49 2.74
C ARG A 186 11.25 -12.18 2.06
N CYS A 187 11.84 -11.50 1.11
CA CYS A 187 13.02 -11.94 0.38
C CYS A 187 14.12 -10.87 0.52
N PRO A 188 15.38 -11.14 0.12
CA PRO A 188 16.45 -10.15 0.16
C PRO A 188 16.13 -8.84 -0.57
N TRP A 189 15.27 -8.91 -1.60
CA TRP A 189 14.80 -7.76 -2.38
C TRP A 189 13.74 -6.90 -1.68
N TRP A 190 13.17 -7.35 -0.56
CA TRP A 190 12.02 -6.70 0.09
C TRP A 190 12.21 -5.20 0.30
N ALA A 191 13.31 -4.82 0.94
CA ALA A 191 13.59 -3.41 1.23
C ALA A 191 13.81 -2.58 -0.04
N TYR A 192 14.43 -3.15 -1.07
CA TYR A 192 14.64 -2.50 -2.36
C TYR A 192 13.33 -2.34 -3.13
N VAL A 193 12.51 -3.38 -3.19
CA VAL A 193 11.23 -3.37 -3.90
C VAL A 193 10.25 -2.35 -3.29
N TRP A 194 10.18 -2.31 -1.96
CA TRP A 194 9.29 -1.42 -1.22
C TRP A 194 9.98 -0.14 -0.76
N SER A 195 10.77 0.47 -1.64
CA SER A 195 11.40 1.78 -1.43
C SER A 195 11.19 2.70 -2.64
N VAL A 196 11.15 4.01 -2.38
CA VAL A 196 11.19 5.02 -3.45
C VAL A 196 12.64 5.14 -3.92
N ARG A 197 12.89 4.80 -5.17
CA ARG A 197 14.22 4.71 -5.77
C ARG A 197 14.49 5.92 -6.64
N THR A 198 15.61 6.60 -6.36
CA THR A 198 16.08 7.74 -7.15
C THR A 198 17.49 7.42 -7.67
N PRO A 199 17.68 7.30 -8.98
CA PRO A 199 19.01 7.13 -9.56
C PRO A 199 19.81 8.41 -9.39
N LEU A 200 21.04 8.28 -8.91
CA LEU A 200 21.99 9.37 -8.68
C LEU A 200 23.36 9.02 -9.26
N LYS A 201 24.23 10.03 -9.32
CA LYS A 201 25.67 9.85 -9.62
C LYS A 201 26.50 10.46 -8.50
N VAL A 202 27.60 9.82 -8.17
CA VAL A 202 28.60 10.37 -7.24
C VAL A 202 29.21 11.61 -7.87
N GLY A 203 29.17 12.73 -7.15
CA GLY A 203 29.73 14.01 -7.61
C GLY A 203 31.26 13.99 -7.66
N THR A 204 31.86 15.03 -8.25
CA THR A 204 33.31 15.23 -8.29
C THR A 204 33.94 15.35 -6.91
N ASP A 205 33.13 15.76 -5.91
CA ASP A 205 33.48 15.85 -4.49
C ASP A 205 33.30 14.51 -3.72
N GLY A 206 32.99 13.42 -4.42
CA GLY A 206 32.73 12.11 -3.83
C GLY A 206 31.41 12.02 -3.06
N ARG A 207 30.45 12.93 -3.30
CA ARG A 207 29.19 12.99 -2.54
C ARG A 207 27.96 12.83 -3.44
N VAL A 208 26.86 12.39 -2.82
CA VAL A 208 25.52 12.34 -3.42
C VAL A 208 24.55 13.21 -2.64
N PRO A 209 23.62 13.91 -3.32
CA PRO A 209 22.61 14.72 -2.64
C PRO A 209 21.54 13.82 -1.99
N ILE A 210 21.18 14.14 -0.74
CA ILE A 210 20.08 13.48 -0.01
C ILE A 210 19.27 14.57 0.68
N GLY A 211 18.16 14.99 0.05
CA GLY A 211 17.42 16.18 0.49
C GLY A 211 18.31 17.42 0.50
N THR A 212 18.43 18.07 1.65
CA THR A 212 19.29 19.26 1.85
C THR A 212 20.75 18.91 2.22
N GLN A 213 21.04 17.64 2.44
CA GLN A 213 22.37 17.17 2.85
C GLN A 213 23.12 16.55 1.68
N ARG A 214 24.44 16.38 1.85
CA ARG A 214 25.32 15.68 0.91
C ARG A 214 26.07 14.58 1.64
N LEU A 215 25.83 13.34 1.25
CA LEU A 215 26.46 12.17 1.84
C LEU A 215 27.71 11.79 1.06
N ARG A 216 28.83 11.56 1.74
CA ARG A 216 30.05 11.00 1.14
C ARG A 216 29.87 9.52 0.85
N ILE A 217 30.19 9.10 -0.35
CA ILE A 217 30.16 7.70 -0.80
C ILE A 217 31.56 7.32 -1.26
N GLU A 218 32.08 6.22 -0.74
CA GLU A 218 33.40 5.69 -1.11
C GLU A 218 33.38 5.01 -2.50
N LYS A 219 33.07 5.80 -3.52
CA LYS A 219 33.07 5.38 -4.92
C LYS A 219 33.61 6.51 -5.78
N PRO A 220 34.26 6.20 -6.92
CA PRO A 220 34.77 7.21 -7.86
C PRO A 220 33.66 8.16 -8.34
N PRO A 221 33.99 9.43 -8.63
CA PRO A 221 33.07 10.36 -9.28
C PRO A 221 32.47 9.77 -10.56
N GLY A 222 31.18 10.09 -10.80
CA GLY A 222 30.43 9.55 -11.94
C GLY A 222 29.83 8.16 -11.73
N THR A 223 30.21 7.43 -10.65
CA THR A 223 29.60 6.15 -10.32
C THR A 223 28.10 6.29 -10.16
N LYS A 224 27.33 5.45 -10.86
CA LYS A 224 25.86 5.38 -10.71
C LYS A 224 25.51 4.69 -9.41
N VAL A 225 24.60 5.28 -8.64
CA VAL A 225 24.08 4.75 -7.39
C VAL A 225 22.56 4.94 -7.33
N VAL A 226 21.89 4.23 -6.45
CA VAL A 226 20.45 4.35 -6.25
C VAL A 226 20.19 4.74 -4.79
N LEU A 227 19.56 5.87 -4.58
CA LEU A 227 19.01 6.26 -3.29
C LEU A 227 17.67 5.57 -3.12
N CYS A 228 17.51 4.81 -2.04
CA CYS A 228 16.27 4.16 -1.63
C CYS A 228 15.73 4.84 -0.38
N LEU A 229 14.57 5.48 -0.47
CA LEU A 229 13.85 6.03 0.67
C LEU A 229 12.80 5.04 1.13
N HIS A 230 12.84 4.67 2.41
CA HIS A 230 11.97 3.66 3.01
C HIS A 230 10.78 4.27 3.78
N PRO A 231 9.65 3.56 3.90
CA PRO A 231 8.46 4.06 4.61
C PRO A 231 8.70 4.47 6.07
N SER A 232 9.68 3.84 6.72
CA SER A 232 10.09 4.19 8.10
C SER A 232 10.89 5.49 8.20
N GLY A 233 11.12 6.20 7.07
CA GLY A 233 11.87 7.45 7.02
C GLY A 233 13.39 7.26 6.95
N HIS A 234 13.92 6.06 7.11
CA HIS A 234 15.33 5.80 6.84
C HIS A 234 15.59 5.73 5.32
N TYR A 235 16.87 5.83 4.95
CA TYR A 235 17.29 5.70 3.55
C TYR A 235 18.54 4.83 3.43
N SER A 236 18.70 4.27 2.25
CA SER A 236 19.88 3.48 1.87
C SER A 236 20.43 3.99 0.53
N VAL A 237 21.73 3.90 0.34
CA VAL A 237 22.38 4.13 -0.95
C VAL A 237 22.96 2.81 -1.41
N LEU A 238 22.61 2.40 -2.61
CA LEU A 238 23.01 1.14 -3.21
C LEU A 238 23.85 1.41 -4.47
N ALA A 239 24.79 0.54 -4.77
CA ALA A 239 25.43 0.55 -6.09
C ALA A 239 24.37 0.23 -7.16
N ALA A 240 24.49 0.82 -8.36
CA ALA A 240 23.67 0.36 -9.47
C ALA A 240 24.06 -1.09 -9.79
N ALA A 241 23.09 -1.99 -9.84
CA ALA A 241 23.34 -3.37 -10.19
C ALA A 241 23.79 -3.46 -11.67
N PRO A 242 24.85 -4.18 -11.97
CA PRO A 242 25.25 -4.45 -13.34
C PRO A 242 24.24 -5.34 -14.06
N ASP A 243 23.60 -6.25 -13.34
CA ASP A 243 22.56 -7.14 -13.82
C ASP A 243 21.21 -6.83 -13.11
N PRO A 244 20.11 -6.67 -13.85
CA PRO A 244 18.77 -6.48 -13.26
C PRO A 244 18.33 -7.62 -12.33
N GLN A 245 18.95 -8.80 -12.43
CA GLN A 245 18.65 -9.96 -11.57
C GLN A 245 19.48 -9.99 -10.29
N GLU A 246 20.47 -9.14 -10.16
CA GLU A 246 21.31 -9.04 -8.96
C GLU A 246 20.81 -7.97 -8.01
N LEU A 247 20.73 -8.31 -6.71
CA LEU A 247 20.42 -7.32 -5.68
C LEU A 247 21.58 -6.31 -5.58
N PRO A 248 21.29 -5.00 -5.74
CA PRO A 248 22.35 -3.98 -5.64
C PRO A 248 23.07 -4.02 -4.30
N ALA A 249 24.41 -3.90 -4.34
CA ALA A 249 25.22 -3.88 -3.13
C ALA A 249 24.91 -2.63 -2.28
N LEU A 250 24.75 -2.82 -0.98
CA LEU A 250 24.56 -1.73 -0.02
C LEU A 250 25.86 -0.94 0.17
N LEU A 251 25.84 0.36 -0.09
CA LEU A 251 26.95 1.28 0.13
C LEU A 251 26.81 2.06 1.44
N PHE A 252 25.59 2.42 1.79
CA PHE A 252 25.28 3.19 3.00
C PHE A 252 23.85 2.97 3.44
N THR A 253 23.59 3.01 4.74
CA THR A 253 22.27 3.14 5.32
C THR A 253 22.32 3.97 6.59
N ASN A 254 21.30 4.81 6.82
CA ASN A 254 21.10 5.51 8.08
C ASN A 254 20.18 4.75 9.05
N HIS A 255 19.79 3.51 8.69
CA HIS A 255 19.04 2.65 9.60
C HIS A 255 19.98 2.23 10.75
N PRO A 256 19.64 2.45 12.02
CA PRO A 256 20.39 1.89 13.13
C PRO A 256 20.41 0.35 13.01
N LYS A 257 21.58 -0.23 13.21
CA LYS A 257 21.80 -1.69 13.14
C LYS A 257 21.09 -2.39 14.28
#